data_7b24193c81a03d824c6e43b71d10d8b7
#
_entry.id   7b24193c81a03d824c6e43b71d10d8b7
#
_cell.length_a   1.000
_cell.length_b   1.000
_cell.length_c   1.000
_cell.angle_alpha   90.00
_cell.angle_beta   90.00
_cell.angle_gamma   90.00
#
_symmetry.space_group_name_H-M   'P 1'
#
loop_
_entity.id
_entity.type
_entity.pdbx_description
1 polymer ?
#
loop_
_entity_poly.entity_id
_entity_poly.type
_entity_poly.pdbx_seq_one_letter_code
_entity_poly.pdbx_strand_id
1 'polypeptide(L)'
;WLQHANMRARHIQGHLKAIGLGHLLEDERFENVPAISSENRELLRREILKKQLEKTAHEWMEIYLQDGNIAAEPYRDSIQAMDHPAVRSNGTVVTIDDPRVGAMRTLAPLVDLKDTPGEASGPAPDVGQHNAEVLGRLRQQPVTTIVGLPEADHADVPVHPLSGVTILDLATIQAGPYGASLLADLGARVIKVDATDRRL
;
A
#
# COMPACT_ATOMS: atom_id res chain seq x y z
N TRP A 1 6.37 -17.82 -7.87
CA TRP A 1 7.46 -16.85 -7.89
C TRP A 1 7.79 -16.42 -6.46
N LEU A 2 9.10 -16.22 -6.19
CA LEU A 2 9.61 -15.68 -4.93
C LEU A 2 10.32 -14.36 -5.19
N GLN A 3 10.10 -13.41 -4.31
CA GLN A 3 10.86 -12.16 -4.25
C GLN A 3 11.90 -12.28 -3.14
N HIS A 4 13.12 -11.87 -3.41
CA HIS A 4 14.23 -11.86 -2.46
C HIS A 4 14.73 -10.44 -2.23
N ALA A 5 14.89 -10.05 -0.98
CA ALA A 5 15.48 -8.77 -0.56
C ALA A 5 16.81 -8.97 0.19
N ASN A 6 17.61 -9.91 -0.27
CA ASN A 6 18.90 -10.28 0.34
C ASN A 6 19.99 -9.25 -0.02
N MET A 7 19.93 -8.05 0.57
CA MET A 7 20.81 -6.93 0.23
C MET A 7 22.12 -6.91 1.02
N ARG A 8 22.19 -7.58 2.15
CA ARG A 8 23.39 -7.64 3.00
C ARG A 8 24.11 -8.98 2.85
N ALA A 9 25.44 -8.99 3.04
CA ALA A 9 26.26 -10.21 2.93
C ALA A 9 25.65 -11.37 3.73
N ARG A 10 25.27 -11.16 4.98
CA ARG A 10 24.66 -12.20 5.83
C ARG A 10 23.39 -12.82 5.23
N HIS A 11 22.55 -12.01 4.58
CA HIS A 11 21.31 -12.48 3.95
C HIS A 11 21.60 -13.33 2.71
N ILE A 12 22.58 -12.90 1.89
CA ILE A 12 23.00 -13.65 0.71
C ILE A 12 23.66 -14.97 1.12
N GLN A 13 24.55 -14.93 2.10
CA GLN A 13 25.21 -16.13 2.62
C GLN A 13 24.21 -17.11 3.22
N GLY A 14 23.25 -16.65 4.01
CA GLY A 14 22.15 -17.46 4.56
C GLY A 14 21.34 -18.11 3.43
N HIS A 15 20.94 -17.32 2.44
CA HIS A 15 20.21 -17.82 1.28
C HIS A 15 20.99 -18.90 0.51
N LEU A 16 22.26 -18.65 0.18
CA LEU A 16 23.10 -19.63 -0.54
C LEU A 16 23.24 -20.94 0.25
N LYS A 17 23.42 -20.87 1.56
CA LYS A 17 23.47 -22.07 2.42
C LYS A 17 22.15 -22.83 2.39
N ALA A 18 21.04 -22.13 2.53
CA ALA A 18 19.70 -22.73 2.56
C ALA A 18 19.32 -23.46 1.27
N ILE A 19 19.78 -22.94 0.12
CA ILE A 19 19.54 -23.59 -1.18
C ILE A 19 20.62 -24.59 -1.59
N GLY A 20 21.57 -24.90 -0.70
CA GLY A 20 22.63 -25.90 -0.96
C GLY A 20 23.79 -25.39 -1.80
N LEU A 21 23.93 -24.07 -1.96
CA LEU A 21 25.04 -23.42 -2.67
C LEU A 21 26.07 -22.78 -1.73
N GLY A 22 26.08 -23.18 -0.45
CA GLY A 22 27.02 -22.64 0.55
C GLY A 22 28.50 -22.83 0.18
N HIS A 23 28.84 -23.90 -0.52
CA HIS A 23 30.20 -24.17 -1.00
C HIS A 23 30.73 -23.09 -1.96
N LEU A 24 29.86 -22.35 -2.66
CA LEU A 24 30.28 -21.24 -3.52
C LEU A 24 30.88 -20.08 -2.73
N LEU A 25 30.62 -19.97 -1.43
CA LEU A 25 31.21 -18.94 -0.58
C LEU A 25 32.72 -19.16 -0.33
N GLU A 26 33.24 -20.34 -0.62
CA GLU A 26 34.67 -20.69 -0.55
C GLU A 26 35.40 -20.40 -1.87
N ASP A 27 34.66 -20.02 -2.91
CA ASP A 27 35.21 -19.66 -4.22
C ASP A 27 35.54 -18.16 -4.24
N GLU A 28 36.78 -17.80 -4.59
CA GLU A 28 37.28 -16.43 -4.65
C GLU A 28 36.36 -15.48 -5.48
N ARG A 29 35.63 -16.04 -6.46
CA ARG A 29 34.69 -15.28 -7.27
C ARG A 29 33.46 -14.77 -6.51
N PHE A 30 33.10 -15.45 -5.41
CA PHE A 30 31.83 -15.22 -4.67
C PHE A 30 32.05 -14.93 -3.17
N GLU A 31 33.25 -15.05 -2.63
CA GLU A 31 33.54 -14.85 -1.20
C GLU A 31 33.08 -13.49 -0.68
N ASN A 32 33.13 -12.45 -1.52
CA ASN A 32 32.83 -11.08 -1.16
C ASN A 32 31.40 -10.62 -1.54
N VAL A 33 30.43 -11.56 -1.69
CA VAL A 33 29.03 -11.18 -1.99
C VAL A 33 28.46 -10.22 -0.94
N PRO A 34 27.78 -9.13 -1.35
CA PRO A 34 27.32 -8.76 -2.70
C PRO A 34 28.33 -7.99 -3.56
N ALA A 35 29.53 -7.69 -3.06
CA ALA A 35 30.53 -6.85 -3.72
C ALA A 35 31.41 -7.69 -4.68
N ILE A 36 30.79 -8.26 -5.71
CA ILE A 36 31.43 -9.05 -6.76
C ILE A 36 31.23 -8.42 -8.14
N SER A 37 32.05 -8.84 -9.12
CA SER A 37 31.94 -8.34 -10.49
C SER A 37 30.58 -8.64 -11.12
N SER A 38 30.20 -7.90 -12.15
CA SER A 38 28.94 -8.14 -12.89
C SER A 38 28.91 -9.52 -13.53
N GLU A 39 30.06 -10.02 -14.01
CA GLU A 39 30.20 -11.35 -14.59
C GLU A 39 29.95 -12.43 -13.53
N ASN A 40 30.61 -12.35 -12.39
CA ASN A 40 30.45 -13.29 -11.27
C ASN A 40 29.02 -13.25 -10.70
N ARG A 41 28.40 -12.08 -10.67
CA ARG A 41 27.00 -11.93 -10.27
C ARG A 41 26.06 -12.68 -11.20
N GLU A 42 26.29 -12.62 -12.51
CA GLU A 42 25.48 -13.34 -13.48
C GLU A 42 25.69 -14.86 -13.40
N LEU A 43 26.93 -15.31 -13.15
CA LEU A 43 27.19 -16.72 -12.87
C LEU A 43 26.45 -17.21 -11.62
N LEU A 44 26.57 -16.47 -10.54
CA LEU A 44 25.87 -16.80 -9.29
C LEU A 44 24.35 -16.80 -9.47
N ARG A 45 23.81 -15.83 -10.18
CA ARG A 45 22.37 -15.76 -10.49
C ARG A 45 21.88 -17.01 -11.22
N ARG A 46 22.66 -17.51 -12.19
CA ARG A 46 22.31 -18.74 -12.92
C ARG A 46 22.28 -19.96 -12.03
N GLU A 47 23.25 -20.11 -11.13
CA GLU A 47 23.27 -21.23 -10.19
C GLU A 47 22.10 -21.15 -9.20
N ILE A 48 21.80 -19.97 -8.68
CA ILE A 48 20.63 -19.74 -7.83
C ILE A 48 19.33 -20.11 -8.58
N LEU A 49 19.16 -19.67 -9.84
CA LEU A 49 17.95 -19.98 -10.61
C LEU A 49 17.78 -21.47 -10.86
N LYS A 50 18.85 -22.21 -11.15
CA LYS A 50 18.78 -23.68 -11.26
C LYS A 50 18.27 -24.32 -9.99
N LYS A 51 18.80 -23.89 -8.85
CA LYS A 51 18.37 -24.41 -7.52
C LYS A 51 16.92 -24.04 -7.20
N GLN A 52 16.50 -22.83 -7.53
CA GLN A 52 15.12 -22.38 -7.29
C GLN A 52 14.07 -23.20 -8.07
N LEU A 53 14.44 -23.83 -9.18
CA LEU A 53 13.56 -24.70 -9.95
C LEU A 53 13.37 -26.11 -9.34
N GLU A 54 14.17 -26.50 -8.36
CA GLU A 54 14.11 -27.84 -7.75
C GLU A 54 12.91 -28.00 -6.81
N LYS A 55 12.31 -26.90 -6.33
CA LYS A 55 11.20 -26.91 -5.38
C LYS A 55 10.16 -25.86 -5.72
N THR A 56 8.96 -26.05 -5.18
CA THR A 56 7.89 -25.05 -5.24
C THR A 56 8.20 -23.82 -4.37
N ALA A 57 7.51 -22.71 -4.60
CA ALA A 57 7.65 -21.52 -3.76
C ALA A 57 7.29 -21.80 -2.30
N HIS A 58 6.33 -22.66 -2.05
CA HIS A 58 5.91 -23.05 -0.69
C HIS A 58 7.02 -23.81 0.04
N GLU A 59 7.56 -24.85 -0.59
CA GLU A 59 8.67 -25.65 -0.01
C GLU A 59 9.91 -24.78 0.26
N TRP A 60 10.23 -23.84 -0.63
CA TRP A 60 11.32 -22.90 -0.38
C TRP A 60 11.03 -21.98 0.80
N MET A 61 9.81 -21.49 0.93
CA MET A 61 9.43 -20.64 2.08
C MET A 61 9.52 -21.38 3.40
N GLU A 62 9.13 -22.66 3.46
CA GLU A 62 9.31 -23.48 4.66
C GLU A 62 10.79 -23.55 5.09
N ILE A 63 11.71 -23.71 4.13
CA ILE A 63 13.15 -23.71 4.39
C ILE A 63 13.64 -22.33 4.85
N TYR A 64 13.19 -21.25 4.18
CA TYR A 64 13.66 -19.89 4.48
C TYR A 64 13.16 -19.36 5.82
N LEU A 65 11.97 -19.75 6.24
CA LEU A 65 11.42 -19.36 7.55
C LEU A 65 12.16 -19.99 8.74
N GLN A 66 12.93 -21.06 8.50
CA GLN A 66 13.78 -21.68 9.53
C GLN A 66 15.06 -20.86 9.78
N ASP A 67 15.47 -20.02 8.84
CA ASP A 67 16.65 -19.15 8.97
C ASP A 67 16.23 -17.67 8.98
N GLY A 68 16.29 -17.02 10.13
CA GLY A 68 15.93 -15.62 10.31
C GLY A 68 16.78 -14.58 9.53
N ASN A 69 17.78 -15.04 8.75
CA ASN A 69 18.61 -14.17 7.91
C ASN A 69 18.20 -14.14 6.44
N ILE A 70 17.17 -14.87 6.05
CA ILE A 70 16.72 -14.90 4.65
C ILE A 70 15.50 -13.99 4.48
N ALA A 71 15.67 -12.94 3.70
CA ALA A 71 14.57 -12.06 3.35
C ALA A 71 13.93 -12.52 2.04
N ALA A 72 12.89 -13.32 2.13
CA ALA A 72 12.14 -13.82 0.99
C ALA A 72 10.64 -13.76 1.27
N GLU A 73 9.84 -13.54 0.22
CA GLU A 73 8.39 -13.53 0.28
C GLU A 73 7.81 -14.06 -1.04
N PRO A 74 6.72 -14.84 -1.01
CA PRO A 74 6.01 -15.21 -2.22
C PRO A 74 5.48 -13.97 -2.95
N TYR A 75 5.70 -13.92 -4.26
CA TYR A 75 5.09 -12.86 -5.07
C TYR A 75 3.58 -13.13 -5.18
N ARG A 76 2.78 -12.16 -4.80
CA ARG A 76 1.31 -12.21 -4.83
C ARG A 76 0.75 -11.16 -5.76
N ASP A 77 -0.31 -11.46 -6.47
CA ASP A 77 -1.14 -10.45 -7.10
C ASP A 77 -1.99 -9.70 -6.05
N SER A 78 -2.67 -8.66 -6.48
CA SER A 78 -3.46 -7.80 -5.57
C SER A 78 -4.55 -8.58 -4.83
N ILE A 79 -5.18 -9.55 -5.51
CA ILE A 79 -6.25 -10.37 -4.91
C ILE A 79 -5.66 -11.29 -3.85
N GLN A 80 -4.58 -11.98 -4.17
CA GLN A 80 -3.87 -12.86 -3.23
C GLN A 80 -3.31 -12.09 -2.03
N ALA A 81 -2.84 -10.84 -2.25
CA ALA A 81 -2.38 -9.98 -1.17
C ALA A 81 -3.52 -9.58 -0.22
N MET A 82 -4.69 -9.21 -0.76
CA MET A 82 -5.89 -8.89 0.03
C MET A 82 -6.43 -10.10 0.81
N ASP A 83 -6.20 -11.32 0.32
CA ASP A 83 -6.61 -12.56 0.99
C ASP A 83 -5.57 -13.09 1.98
N HIS A 84 -4.41 -12.47 2.06
CA HIS A 84 -3.35 -12.93 2.95
C HIS A 84 -3.79 -12.86 4.43
N PRO A 85 -3.63 -13.94 5.23
CA PRO A 85 -4.12 -13.98 6.60
C PRO A 85 -3.63 -12.82 7.48
N ALA A 86 -2.34 -12.45 7.38
CA ALA A 86 -1.79 -11.33 8.15
C ALA A 86 -2.38 -9.98 7.74
N VAL A 87 -2.64 -9.76 6.45
CA VAL A 87 -3.26 -8.53 5.94
C VAL A 87 -4.70 -8.41 6.44
N ARG A 88 -5.43 -9.54 6.45
CA ARG A 88 -6.80 -9.60 6.97
C ARG A 88 -6.87 -9.45 8.49
N SER A 89 -5.99 -10.11 9.23
CA SER A 89 -5.96 -10.03 10.70
C SER A 89 -5.61 -8.63 11.22
N ASN A 90 -4.84 -7.87 10.45
CA ASN A 90 -4.50 -6.49 10.77
C ASN A 90 -5.60 -5.48 10.40
N GLY A 91 -6.72 -5.93 9.85
CA GLY A 91 -7.81 -5.03 9.43
C GLY A 91 -7.47 -4.15 8.22
N THR A 92 -6.37 -4.46 7.49
CA THR A 92 -5.91 -3.64 6.35
C THR A 92 -6.83 -3.73 5.12
N VAL A 93 -7.72 -4.72 5.09
CA VAL A 93 -8.72 -4.91 4.03
C VAL A 93 -10.11 -4.93 4.63
N VAL A 94 -10.98 -4.10 4.07
CA VAL A 94 -12.40 -4.01 4.42
C VAL A 94 -13.28 -4.35 3.23
N THR A 95 -14.53 -4.71 3.51
CA THR A 95 -15.54 -4.90 2.47
C THR A 95 -16.51 -3.73 2.52
N ILE A 96 -16.76 -3.12 1.37
CA ILE A 96 -17.79 -2.10 1.17
C ILE A 96 -18.84 -2.60 0.19
N ASP A 97 -20.08 -2.14 0.31
CA ASP A 97 -21.15 -2.45 -0.62
C ASP A 97 -21.26 -1.34 -1.67
N ASP A 98 -20.88 -1.66 -2.91
CA ASP A 98 -21.06 -0.76 -4.05
C ASP A 98 -22.36 -1.12 -4.78
N PRO A 99 -23.28 -0.18 -4.99
CA PRO A 99 -24.58 -0.44 -5.61
C PRO A 99 -24.49 -0.94 -7.05
N ARG A 100 -23.36 -0.76 -7.72
CA ARG A 100 -23.12 -1.17 -9.12
C ARG A 100 -22.55 -2.57 -9.26
N VAL A 101 -21.70 -2.99 -8.31
CA VAL A 101 -20.93 -4.26 -8.40
C VAL A 101 -21.13 -5.18 -7.19
N GLY A 102 -21.87 -4.73 -6.18
CA GLY A 102 -22.08 -5.48 -4.94
C GLY A 102 -20.91 -5.39 -3.96
N ALA A 103 -20.74 -6.38 -3.13
CA ALA A 103 -19.69 -6.42 -2.12
C ALA A 103 -18.29 -6.36 -2.78
N MET A 104 -17.53 -5.33 -2.45
CA MET A 104 -16.20 -5.06 -3.00
C MET A 104 -15.19 -4.93 -1.87
N ARG A 105 -14.03 -5.56 -2.03
CA ARG A 105 -12.91 -5.40 -1.10
C ARG A 105 -12.07 -4.20 -1.47
N THR A 106 -11.70 -3.42 -0.46
CA THR A 106 -10.80 -2.27 -0.60
C THR A 106 -9.83 -2.21 0.57
N LEU A 107 -8.83 -1.35 0.46
CA LEU A 107 -7.93 -1.09 1.58
C LEU A 107 -8.67 -0.29 2.64
N ALA A 108 -8.45 -0.63 3.90
CA ALA A 108 -8.83 0.18 5.05
C ALA A 108 -7.93 1.42 5.16
N PRO A 109 -8.27 2.39 6.01
CA PRO A 109 -7.39 3.50 6.33
C PRO A 109 -5.96 3.03 6.67
N LEU A 110 -4.95 3.73 6.14
CA LEU A 110 -3.55 3.34 6.33
C LEU A 110 -3.04 3.55 7.76
N VAL A 111 -3.73 4.38 8.53
CA VAL A 111 -3.33 4.73 9.90
C VAL A 111 -4.35 4.18 10.87
N ASP A 112 -3.89 3.36 11.81
CA ASP A 112 -4.70 2.86 12.92
C ASP A 112 -4.59 3.84 14.09
N LEU A 113 -5.60 4.70 14.24
CA LEU A 113 -5.75 5.65 15.34
C LEU A 113 -6.77 5.11 16.34
N LYS A 114 -6.31 4.79 17.55
CA LYS A 114 -7.15 4.11 18.56
C LYS A 114 -8.31 4.95 19.07
N ASP A 115 -8.07 6.25 19.28
CA ASP A 115 -9.05 7.15 19.89
C ASP A 115 -9.95 7.82 18.83
N THR A 116 -9.46 7.97 17.61
CA THR A 116 -10.16 8.60 16.50
C THR A 116 -9.95 7.79 15.21
N PRO A 117 -10.51 6.58 15.12
CA PRO A 117 -10.25 5.68 13.99
C PRO A 117 -10.70 6.30 12.67
N GLY A 118 -9.94 5.99 11.62
CA GLY A 118 -10.37 6.26 10.25
C GLY A 118 -11.40 5.22 9.80
N GLU A 119 -12.22 5.57 8.81
CA GLU A 119 -13.20 4.66 8.22
C GLU A 119 -13.17 4.72 6.68
N ALA A 120 -13.33 3.58 6.05
CA ALA A 120 -13.57 3.54 4.61
C ALA A 120 -15.00 4.03 4.33
N SER A 121 -15.11 5.19 3.68
CA SER A 121 -16.37 5.95 3.58
C SER A 121 -17.42 5.34 2.62
N GLY A 122 -17.18 4.18 2.05
CA GLY A 122 -18.08 3.53 1.09
C GLY A 122 -17.66 3.71 -0.37
N PRO A 123 -18.56 3.43 -1.33
CA PRO A 123 -18.24 3.45 -2.76
C PRO A 123 -18.03 4.86 -3.29
N ALA A 124 -17.22 4.96 -4.35
CA ALA A 124 -17.04 6.22 -5.06
C ALA A 124 -18.38 6.70 -5.68
N PRO A 125 -18.73 8.00 -5.55
CA PRO A 125 -19.92 8.56 -6.20
C PRO A 125 -19.78 8.56 -7.72
N ASP A 126 -20.92 8.59 -8.42
CA ASP A 126 -20.93 8.82 -9.86
C ASP A 126 -20.50 10.25 -10.21
N VAL A 127 -19.95 10.41 -11.42
CA VAL A 127 -19.54 11.75 -11.90
C VAL A 127 -20.73 12.68 -11.92
N GLY A 128 -20.61 13.82 -11.23
CA GLY A 128 -21.67 14.83 -11.13
C GLY A 128 -22.80 14.51 -10.15
N GLN A 129 -22.78 13.37 -9.46
CA GLN A 129 -23.82 12.94 -8.52
C GLN A 129 -24.17 14.03 -7.50
N HIS A 130 -23.19 14.73 -6.98
CA HIS A 130 -23.36 15.76 -5.94
C HIS A 130 -23.33 17.19 -6.46
N ASN A 131 -23.40 17.44 -7.81
CA ASN A 131 -23.31 18.77 -8.37
C ASN A 131 -24.40 19.71 -7.84
N ALA A 132 -25.65 19.25 -7.79
CA ALA A 132 -26.76 20.06 -7.34
C ALA A 132 -26.60 20.48 -5.87
N GLU A 133 -26.18 19.59 -5.03
CA GLU A 133 -25.92 19.84 -3.59
C GLU A 133 -24.79 20.84 -3.41
N VAL A 134 -23.60 20.54 -3.96
CA VAL A 134 -22.38 21.34 -3.77
C VAL A 134 -22.57 22.74 -4.34
N LEU A 135 -23.04 22.87 -5.58
CA LEU A 135 -23.27 24.17 -6.23
C LEU A 135 -24.44 24.96 -5.62
N GLY A 136 -25.46 24.24 -5.13
CA GLY A 136 -26.57 24.85 -4.43
C GLY A 136 -26.15 25.54 -3.14
N ARG A 137 -25.30 24.87 -2.34
CA ARG A 137 -24.72 25.46 -1.11
C ARG A 137 -23.86 26.69 -1.41
N LEU A 138 -23.00 26.63 -2.42
CA LEU A 138 -22.12 27.73 -2.79
C LEU A 138 -22.91 28.99 -3.24
N ARG A 139 -24.05 28.80 -3.89
CA ARG A 139 -24.92 29.94 -4.32
C ARG A 139 -25.66 30.61 -3.16
N GLN A 140 -25.86 29.89 -2.06
CA GLN A 140 -26.61 30.39 -0.90
C GLN A 140 -25.71 31.03 0.16
N GLN A 141 -24.41 30.71 0.16
CA GLN A 141 -23.45 31.26 1.10
C GLN A 141 -22.84 32.55 0.56
N PRO A 142 -22.90 33.66 1.31
CA PRO A 142 -22.15 34.87 0.93
C PRO A 142 -20.64 34.52 0.96
N VAL A 143 -19.90 35.11 0.02
CA VAL A 143 -18.44 35.01 0.02
C VAL A 143 -17.92 35.73 1.26
N THR A 144 -17.60 34.99 2.30
CA THR A 144 -16.99 35.54 3.50
C THR A 144 -15.48 35.39 3.39
N THR A 145 -14.75 36.47 3.47
CA THR A 145 -13.29 36.41 3.58
C THR A 145 -12.96 35.87 4.97
N ILE A 146 -12.41 34.65 5.03
CA ILE A 146 -11.94 34.08 6.30
C ILE A 146 -10.63 34.79 6.65
N VAL A 147 -10.69 35.67 7.64
CA VAL A 147 -9.51 36.30 8.24
C VAL A 147 -9.17 35.54 9.51
N GLY A 148 -8.24 34.58 9.39
CA GLY A 148 -7.79 33.73 10.49
C GLY A 148 -8.42 32.32 10.49
N LEU A 149 -7.73 31.38 11.09
CA LEU A 149 -8.31 30.06 11.40
C LEU A 149 -9.24 30.23 12.61
N PRO A 150 -10.46 29.64 12.62
CA PRO A 150 -11.26 29.61 13.82
C PRO A 150 -10.45 28.94 14.95
N GLU A 151 -10.47 29.54 16.14
CA GLU A 151 -9.95 28.85 17.32
C GLU A 151 -10.74 27.55 17.48
N ALA A 152 -10.01 26.43 17.53
CA ALA A 152 -10.63 25.14 17.78
C ALA A 152 -11.21 25.16 19.21
N ASP A 153 -12.51 25.06 19.34
CA ASP A 153 -13.13 24.75 20.62
C ASP A 153 -12.79 23.29 20.96
N HIS A 154 -11.88 23.09 21.89
CA HIS A 154 -11.41 21.77 22.30
C HIS A 154 -12.37 21.03 23.23
N ALA A 155 -13.61 21.51 23.38
CA ALA A 155 -14.58 20.95 24.31
C ALA A 155 -15.04 19.53 23.95
N ASP A 156 -15.07 19.20 22.65
CA ASP A 156 -15.45 17.86 22.18
C ASP A 156 -14.32 17.25 21.34
N VAL A 157 -13.84 16.07 21.75
CA VAL A 157 -12.90 15.29 20.92
C VAL A 157 -13.63 14.89 19.65
N PRO A 158 -13.14 15.27 18.45
CA PRO A 158 -13.81 14.92 17.21
C PRO A 158 -13.80 13.40 17.00
N VAL A 159 -14.86 12.86 16.42
CA VAL A 159 -14.97 11.42 16.13
C VAL A 159 -13.84 10.95 15.20
N HIS A 160 -13.46 11.81 14.26
CA HIS A 160 -12.31 11.58 13.35
C HIS A 160 -11.37 12.78 13.39
N PRO A 161 -10.06 12.57 13.14
CA PRO A 161 -9.04 13.63 13.25
C PRO A 161 -9.29 14.86 12.38
N LEU A 162 -9.90 14.67 11.20
CA LEU A 162 -10.17 15.74 10.24
C LEU A 162 -11.66 16.09 10.14
N SER A 163 -12.45 15.78 11.15
CA SER A 163 -13.85 16.21 11.22
C SER A 163 -13.96 17.74 11.08
N GLY A 164 -14.85 18.19 10.19
CA GLY A 164 -15.03 19.63 9.90
C GLY A 164 -14.09 20.22 8.85
N VAL A 165 -13.03 19.50 8.46
CA VAL A 165 -12.14 19.94 7.37
C VAL A 165 -12.77 19.64 6.02
N THR A 166 -12.76 20.62 5.11
CA THR A 166 -13.20 20.42 3.71
C THR A 166 -11.99 20.57 2.78
N ILE A 167 -11.81 19.62 1.89
CA ILE A 167 -10.71 19.55 0.93
C ILE A 167 -11.32 19.63 -0.48
N LEU A 168 -10.78 20.52 -1.30
CA LEU A 168 -11.08 20.60 -2.73
C LEU A 168 -9.99 19.87 -3.51
N ASP A 169 -10.33 18.73 -4.08
CA ASP A 169 -9.40 17.94 -4.90
C ASP A 169 -9.60 18.25 -6.38
N LEU A 170 -8.64 18.99 -6.96
CA LEU A 170 -8.54 19.32 -8.39
C LEU A 170 -7.49 18.44 -9.10
N ALA A 171 -6.87 17.52 -8.37
CA ALA A 171 -5.78 16.73 -8.89
C ALA A 171 -6.25 15.66 -9.88
N THR A 172 -5.31 15.20 -10.68
CA THR A 172 -5.55 14.21 -11.72
C THR A 172 -4.61 13.02 -11.57
N ILE A 173 -4.93 11.92 -12.21
CA ILE A 173 -4.14 10.67 -12.27
C ILE A 173 -4.14 9.93 -10.92
N GLN A 174 -3.06 9.96 -10.14
CA GLN A 174 -2.93 9.07 -8.99
C GLN A 174 -2.54 9.79 -7.69
N ALA A 175 -1.39 10.44 -7.63
CA ALA A 175 -0.81 10.90 -6.36
C ALA A 175 -1.70 11.91 -5.61
N GLY A 176 -2.26 12.90 -6.30
CA GLY A 176 -3.16 13.88 -5.71
C GLY A 176 -4.47 13.26 -5.23
N PRO A 177 -5.24 12.59 -6.10
CA PRO A 177 -6.48 11.93 -5.69
C PRO A 177 -6.28 10.90 -4.57
N TYR A 178 -5.18 10.15 -4.59
CA TYR A 178 -4.86 9.21 -3.53
C TYR A 178 -4.61 9.92 -2.19
N GLY A 179 -3.85 11.03 -2.20
CA GLY A 179 -3.66 11.84 -0.99
C GLY A 179 -4.99 12.37 -0.42
N ALA A 180 -5.88 12.86 -1.30
CA ALA A 180 -7.21 13.32 -0.89
C ALA A 180 -8.06 12.18 -0.30
N SER A 181 -8.00 10.96 -0.87
CA SER A 181 -8.74 9.80 -0.34
C SER A 181 -8.28 9.41 1.07
N LEU A 182 -6.97 9.45 1.34
CA LEU A 182 -6.44 9.18 2.68
C LEU A 182 -6.93 10.19 3.72
N LEU A 183 -7.10 11.45 3.32
CA LEU A 183 -7.65 12.47 4.21
C LEU A 183 -9.15 12.30 4.42
N ALA A 184 -9.87 11.78 3.41
CA ALA A 184 -11.28 11.40 3.57
C ALA A 184 -11.46 10.26 4.57
N ASP A 185 -10.59 9.24 4.54
CA ASP A 185 -10.59 8.14 5.50
C ASP A 185 -10.38 8.61 6.94
N LEU A 186 -9.74 9.76 7.13
CA LEU A 186 -9.55 10.43 8.42
C LEU A 186 -10.66 11.41 8.78
N GLY A 187 -11.75 11.43 8.03
CA GLY A 187 -12.95 12.22 8.32
C GLY A 187 -13.05 13.58 7.64
N ALA A 188 -12.12 13.93 6.74
CA ALA A 188 -12.26 15.13 5.94
C ALA A 188 -13.39 14.99 4.90
N ARG A 189 -14.15 16.07 4.68
CA ARG A 189 -15.06 16.16 3.53
C ARG A 189 -14.26 16.46 2.28
N VAL A 190 -14.15 15.52 1.36
CA VAL A 190 -13.44 15.72 0.09
C VAL A 190 -14.44 16.02 -1.04
N ILE A 191 -14.24 17.13 -1.74
CA ILE A 191 -14.97 17.50 -2.94
C ILE A 191 -14.05 17.30 -4.13
N LYS A 192 -14.27 16.22 -4.87
CA LYS A 192 -13.55 15.92 -6.10
C LYS A 192 -14.15 16.70 -7.27
N VAL A 193 -13.33 17.45 -7.98
CA VAL A 193 -13.72 18.14 -9.21
C VAL A 193 -13.02 17.52 -10.39
N ASP A 194 -13.78 16.92 -11.28
CA ASP A 194 -13.26 16.32 -12.50
C ASP A 194 -13.55 17.20 -13.73
N ALA A 195 -12.61 17.22 -14.68
CA ALA A 195 -12.82 17.89 -15.96
C ALA A 195 -13.83 17.10 -16.80
N THR A 196 -14.77 17.81 -17.43
CA THR A 196 -15.83 17.20 -18.25
C THR A 196 -15.34 16.70 -19.61
N ASP A 197 -14.14 17.14 -20.04
CA ASP A 197 -13.56 16.88 -21.37
C ASP A 197 -12.42 15.84 -21.31
N ARG A 198 -12.25 15.13 -20.20
CA ARG A 198 -11.21 14.11 -20.09
C ARG A 198 -11.42 12.97 -21.07
N ARG A 199 -10.66 13.02 -22.13
CA ARG A 199 -10.35 11.84 -22.93
C ARG A 199 -9.13 11.16 -22.31
N LEU A 200 -9.37 10.08 -21.57
CA LEU A 200 -8.31 9.17 -21.13
C LEU A 200 -7.82 8.36 -22.31
#